data_47c21fa88a80d0b4ff92dae4fea86102
#
_entry.id   47c21fa88a80d0b4ff92dae4fea86102
#
_cell.length_a   1.000
_cell.length_b   1.000
_cell.length_c   1.000
_cell.angle_alpha   90.00
_cell.angle_beta   90.00
_cell.angle_gamma   90.00
#
_symmetry.space_group_name_H-M   'P 1'
#
loop_
_entity.id
_entity.type
_entity.pdbx_description
1 polymer ?
#
loop_
_entity_poly.entity_id
_entity_poly.type
_entity_poly.pdbx_seq_one_letter_code
_entity_poly.pdbx_strand_id
1 'polypeptide(L)'
;MKILHIDASARKGDSITRKLSAQLVSRLAGDYSQVTYRDLSEGLPFVDETKISAYFTAPEARTDEHRLAIALSDTIVSELRNNDVVVMGVPIYNFSMPASFKAWADLAARVGETFRYTESGPVGLLENKKAYVVIASGGTKVDSQIDFLTPWLRHYLGFIGIKDVTVISADALNQDSDAGLAQAKRQLAAAA
;
A
#
# COMPACT_ATOMS: atom_id res chain seq x y z
N MET A 1 0.56 1.85 19.44
CA MET A 1 0.84 1.98 17.99
C MET A 1 -0.34 1.46 17.20
N LYS A 2 -0.73 2.13 16.14
CA LYS A 2 -1.81 1.71 15.24
C LYS A 2 -1.19 1.27 13.91
N ILE A 3 -1.56 0.09 13.43
CA ILE A 3 -0.98 -0.54 12.24
C ILE A 3 -2.09 -0.78 11.22
N LEU A 4 -1.91 -0.28 10.00
CA LEU A 4 -2.70 -0.67 8.84
C LEU A 4 -1.96 -1.79 8.10
N HIS A 5 -2.56 -2.97 8.03
CA HIS A 5 -2.05 -4.12 7.29
C HIS A 5 -2.84 -4.30 6.00
N ILE A 6 -2.17 -4.20 4.85
CA ILE A 6 -2.77 -4.29 3.52
C ILE A 6 -2.18 -5.47 2.78
N ASP A 7 -3.01 -6.38 2.29
CA ASP A 7 -2.58 -7.51 1.46
C ASP A 7 -3.17 -7.42 0.04
N ALA A 8 -2.29 -7.41 -0.96
CA ALA A 8 -2.66 -7.28 -2.37
C ALA A 8 -2.55 -8.59 -3.17
N SER A 9 -2.08 -9.68 -2.56
CA SER A 9 -1.95 -10.95 -3.25
C SER A 9 -3.29 -11.58 -3.56
N ALA A 10 -3.51 -11.99 -4.80
CA ALA A 10 -4.68 -12.77 -5.20
C ALA A 10 -4.69 -14.19 -4.59
N ARG A 11 -3.52 -14.70 -4.16
CA ARG A 11 -3.43 -16.00 -3.50
C ARG A 11 -3.75 -15.84 -2.02
N LYS A 12 -4.74 -16.56 -1.52
CA LYS A 12 -5.15 -16.52 -0.10
C LYS A 12 -4.37 -17.54 0.76
N GLY A 13 -4.14 -18.74 0.28
CA GLY A 13 -3.50 -19.83 1.04
C GLY A 13 -1.97 -19.80 1.01
N ASP A 14 -1.36 -19.75 -0.18
CA ASP A 14 0.08 -19.92 -0.40
C ASP A 14 0.79 -18.63 -0.82
N SER A 15 0.35 -17.48 -0.31
CA SER A 15 0.98 -16.21 -0.61
C SER A 15 2.17 -15.96 0.32
N ILE A 16 3.35 -15.77 -0.28
CA ILE A 16 4.57 -15.42 0.44
C ILE A 16 4.46 -14.01 1.03
N THR A 17 3.91 -13.04 0.29
CA THR A 17 3.74 -11.67 0.80
C THR A 17 2.82 -11.63 2.01
N ARG A 18 1.68 -12.33 1.98
CA ARG A 18 0.76 -12.43 3.12
C ARG A 18 1.41 -13.06 4.35
N LYS A 19 2.17 -14.15 4.17
CA LYS A 19 2.86 -14.82 5.27
C LYS A 19 3.90 -13.91 5.91
N LEU A 20 4.71 -13.22 5.10
CA LEU A 20 5.77 -12.34 5.61
C LEU A 20 5.22 -11.02 6.18
N SER A 21 4.20 -10.40 5.56
CA SER A 21 3.56 -9.19 6.09
C SER A 21 2.89 -9.45 7.43
N ALA A 22 2.17 -10.58 7.57
CA ALA A 22 1.57 -10.99 8.84
C ALA A 22 2.63 -11.24 9.93
N GLN A 23 3.77 -11.88 9.59
CA GLN A 23 4.89 -12.04 10.52
C GLN A 23 5.46 -10.70 10.96
N LEU A 24 5.61 -9.74 10.05
CA LEU A 24 6.07 -8.40 10.39
C LEU A 24 5.09 -7.69 11.32
N VAL A 25 3.81 -7.71 10.99
CA VAL A 25 2.76 -7.12 11.85
C VAL A 25 2.81 -7.73 13.25
N SER A 26 2.91 -9.06 13.36
CA SER A 26 3.02 -9.75 14.65
C SER A 26 4.24 -9.34 15.48
N ARG A 27 5.37 -8.99 14.84
CA ARG A 27 6.57 -8.52 15.52
C ARG A 27 6.50 -7.05 15.93
N LEU A 28 5.89 -6.21 15.10
CA LEU A 28 5.71 -4.79 15.38
C LEU A 28 4.61 -4.55 16.44
N ALA A 29 3.60 -5.41 16.46
CA ALA A 29 2.48 -5.28 17.41
C ALA A 29 2.91 -5.67 18.82
N GLY A 30 2.87 -4.72 19.75
CA GLY A 30 2.92 -4.98 21.19
C GLY A 30 1.51 -5.14 21.76
N ASP A 31 1.43 -5.40 23.07
CA ASP A 31 0.19 -5.74 23.81
C ASP A 31 -0.96 -4.75 23.64
N TYR A 32 -0.66 -3.48 23.35
CA TYR A 32 -1.64 -2.41 23.19
C TYR A 32 -1.75 -1.90 21.74
N SER A 33 -1.23 -2.63 20.77
CA SER A 33 -1.32 -2.26 19.36
C SER A 33 -2.70 -2.59 18.78
N GLN A 34 -3.20 -1.70 17.93
CA GLN A 34 -4.42 -1.92 17.14
C GLN A 34 -4.02 -2.21 15.70
N VAL A 35 -4.57 -3.27 15.13
CA VAL A 35 -4.32 -3.64 13.72
C VAL A 35 -5.62 -3.52 12.93
N THR A 36 -5.60 -2.64 11.94
CA THR A 36 -6.64 -2.56 10.90
C THR A 36 -6.17 -3.39 9.71
N TYR A 37 -6.99 -4.34 9.26
CA TYR A 37 -6.66 -5.22 8.13
C TYR A 37 -7.49 -4.90 6.90
N ARG A 38 -6.83 -4.82 5.74
CA ARG A 38 -7.47 -4.62 4.43
C ARG A 38 -6.96 -5.64 3.42
N ASP A 39 -7.84 -6.53 2.99
CA ASP A 39 -7.59 -7.46 1.89
C ASP A 39 -8.06 -6.86 0.56
N LEU A 40 -7.15 -6.79 -0.41
CA LEU A 40 -7.45 -6.29 -1.75
C LEU A 40 -7.78 -7.40 -2.75
N SER A 41 -7.75 -8.67 -2.34
CA SER A 41 -7.93 -9.81 -3.25
C SER A 41 -9.36 -9.96 -3.78
N GLU A 42 -10.33 -9.36 -3.13
CA GLU A 42 -11.74 -9.37 -3.56
C GLU A 42 -12.06 -8.32 -4.64
N GLY A 43 -11.05 -7.51 -4.97
CA GLY A 43 -11.19 -6.42 -5.91
C GLY A 43 -11.72 -5.14 -5.28
N LEU A 44 -11.51 -4.05 -5.99
CA LEU A 44 -11.99 -2.72 -5.64
C LEU A 44 -12.59 -2.07 -6.90
N PRO A 45 -13.60 -1.21 -6.76
CA PRO A 45 -14.12 -0.45 -7.89
C PRO A 45 -13.02 0.47 -8.45
N PHE A 46 -12.98 0.61 -9.75
CA PHE A 46 -12.12 1.59 -10.39
C PHE A 46 -12.66 3.01 -10.17
N VAL A 47 -11.77 3.98 -10.28
CA VAL A 47 -12.14 5.39 -10.34
C VAL A 47 -12.85 5.65 -11.66
N ASP A 48 -14.02 6.26 -11.60
CA ASP A 48 -14.88 6.65 -12.69
C ASP A 48 -15.12 8.17 -12.69
N GLU A 49 -15.88 8.67 -13.67
CA GLU A 49 -16.15 10.09 -13.84
C GLU A 49 -16.86 10.69 -12.62
N THR A 50 -17.80 9.98 -12.01
CA THR A 50 -18.53 10.43 -10.81
C THR A 50 -17.58 10.60 -9.62
N LYS A 51 -16.65 9.66 -9.42
CA LYS A 51 -15.63 9.76 -8.37
C LYS A 51 -14.67 10.92 -8.61
N ILE A 52 -14.21 11.09 -9.87
CA ILE A 52 -13.35 12.23 -10.23
C ILE A 52 -14.07 13.54 -9.93
N SER A 53 -15.32 13.69 -10.38
CA SER A 53 -16.14 14.87 -10.08
C SER A 53 -16.25 15.13 -8.59
N ALA A 54 -16.55 14.09 -7.80
CA ALA A 54 -16.67 14.19 -6.35
C ALA A 54 -15.35 14.58 -5.66
N TYR A 55 -14.18 14.14 -6.17
CA TYR A 55 -12.88 14.48 -5.60
C TYR A 55 -12.54 15.95 -5.72
N PHE A 56 -12.99 16.61 -6.79
CA PHE A 56 -12.76 18.04 -7.04
C PHE A 56 -13.92 18.93 -6.58
N THR A 57 -15.01 18.35 -6.10
CA THR A 57 -16.14 19.10 -5.53
C THR A 57 -15.91 19.34 -4.03
N ALA A 58 -16.03 20.59 -3.60
CA ALA A 58 -15.94 20.96 -2.18
C ALA A 58 -16.92 20.11 -1.34
N PRO A 59 -16.55 19.67 -0.14
CA PRO A 59 -17.37 18.73 0.66
C PRO A 59 -18.82 19.18 0.88
N GLU A 60 -19.04 20.46 1.09
CA GLU A 60 -20.35 21.08 1.30
C GLU A 60 -21.22 21.13 0.04
N ALA A 61 -20.60 21.10 -1.14
CA ALA A 61 -21.27 21.13 -2.44
C ALA A 61 -21.52 19.73 -3.04
N ARG A 62 -21.04 18.65 -2.38
CA ARG A 62 -21.23 17.28 -2.85
C ARG A 62 -22.68 16.86 -2.77
N THR A 63 -23.18 16.30 -3.87
CA THR A 63 -24.49 15.61 -3.90
C THR A 63 -24.44 14.30 -3.11
N ASP A 64 -25.61 13.69 -2.86
CA ASP A 64 -25.67 12.38 -2.22
C ASP A 64 -25.05 11.30 -3.12
N GLU A 65 -25.18 11.42 -4.44
CA GLU A 65 -24.48 10.54 -5.41
C GLU A 65 -22.96 10.66 -5.27
N HIS A 66 -22.42 11.87 -5.16
CA HIS A 66 -20.98 12.10 -4.91
C HIS A 66 -20.52 11.45 -3.61
N ARG A 67 -21.28 11.63 -2.51
CA ARG A 67 -20.94 11.05 -1.21
C ARG A 67 -20.94 9.53 -1.25
N LEU A 68 -21.95 8.93 -1.91
CA LEU A 68 -22.03 7.49 -2.08
C LEU A 68 -20.88 6.95 -2.93
N ALA A 69 -20.56 7.61 -4.04
CA ALA A 69 -19.51 7.20 -4.97
C ALA A 69 -18.13 7.16 -4.30
N ILE A 70 -17.84 8.07 -3.35
CA ILE A 70 -16.53 8.18 -2.70
C ILE A 70 -16.46 7.54 -1.31
N ALA A 71 -17.53 6.94 -0.81
CA ALA A 71 -17.60 6.39 0.56
C ALA A 71 -16.47 5.38 0.85
N LEU A 72 -16.15 4.48 -0.09
CA LEU A 72 -15.03 3.56 0.04
C LEU A 72 -13.69 4.28 0.06
N SER A 73 -13.51 5.29 -0.78
CA SER A 73 -12.30 6.13 -0.81
C SER A 73 -12.13 6.87 0.52
N ASP A 74 -13.21 7.42 1.10
CA ASP A 74 -13.18 8.06 2.41
C ASP A 74 -12.77 7.08 3.52
N THR A 75 -13.24 5.83 3.44
CA THR A 75 -12.82 4.75 4.34
C THR A 75 -11.31 4.47 4.22
N ILE A 76 -10.79 4.31 2.98
CA ILE A 76 -9.37 4.06 2.72
C ILE A 76 -8.50 5.22 3.21
N VAL A 77 -8.91 6.47 2.98
CA VAL A 77 -8.23 7.66 3.48
C VAL A 77 -8.21 7.70 5.00
N SER A 78 -9.35 7.39 5.64
CA SER A 78 -9.47 7.31 7.10
C SER A 78 -8.54 6.23 7.69
N GLU A 79 -8.43 5.07 7.05
CA GLU A 79 -7.49 4.02 7.46
C GLU A 79 -6.04 4.50 7.40
N LEU A 80 -5.65 5.16 6.31
CA LEU A 80 -4.31 5.73 6.18
C LEU A 80 -4.04 6.82 7.23
N ARG A 81 -5.00 7.68 7.51
CA ARG A 81 -4.86 8.77 8.50
C ARG A 81 -4.75 8.26 9.93
N ASN A 82 -5.55 7.26 10.28
CA ASN A 82 -5.71 6.80 11.65
C ASN A 82 -4.65 5.79 12.11
N ASN A 83 -3.74 5.35 11.22
CA ASN A 83 -2.69 4.41 11.55
C ASN A 83 -1.31 5.06 11.44
N ASP A 84 -0.42 4.72 12.37
CA ASP A 84 0.94 5.27 12.45
C ASP A 84 1.89 4.54 11.49
N VAL A 85 1.67 3.24 11.34
CA VAL A 85 2.48 2.33 10.53
C VAL A 85 1.60 1.66 9.49
N VAL A 86 2.11 1.56 8.25
CA VAL A 86 1.45 0.84 7.15
C VAL A 86 2.33 -0.34 6.74
N VAL A 87 1.81 -1.55 6.84
CA VAL A 87 2.47 -2.78 6.36
C VAL A 87 1.74 -3.27 5.12
N MET A 88 2.45 -3.39 4.01
CA MET A 88 1.88 -3.77 2.72
C MET A 88 2.50 -5.06 2.21
N GLY A 89 1.69 -6.09 1.93
CA GLY A 89 2.10 -7.30 1.21
C GLY A 89 1.75 -7.19 -0.27
N VAL A 90 2.74 -6.88 -1.13
CA VAL A 90 2.50 -6.59 -2.55
C VAL A 90 3.36 -7.50 -3.45
N PRO A 91 2.79 -8.51 -4.10
CA PRO A 91 3.53 -9.32 -5.06
C PRO A 91 3.78 -8.57 -6.37
N ILE A 92 4.87 -8.90 -7.07
CA ILE A 92 5.06 -8.46 -8.46
C ILE A 92 4.29 -9.41 -9.37
N TYR A 93 3.30 -8.89 -10.09
CA TYR A 93 2.59 -9.57 -11.17
C TYR A 93 2.90 -8.86 -12.49
N ASN A 94 3.38 -9.62 -13.48
CA ASN A 94 3.70 -9.05 -14.80
C ASN A 94 4.56 -7.77 -14.70
N PHE A 95 5.65 -7.84 -13.91
CA PHE A 95 6.65 -6.78 -13.68
C PHE A 95 6.16 -5.57 -12.86
N SER A 96 4.93 -5.56 -12.35
CA SER A 96 4.38 -4.43 -11.61
C SER A 96 3.44 -4.90 -10.47
N MET A 97 2.60 -4.01 -9.97
CA MET A 97 1.63 -4.30 -8.92
C MET A 97 0.41 -5.07 -9.42
N PRO A 98 -0.28 -5.81 -8.56
CA PRO A 98 -1.63 -6.31 -8.85
C PRO A 98 -2.59 -5.17 -9.18
N ALA A 99 -3.53 -5.39 -10.10
CA ALA A 99 -4.53 -4.38 -10.49
C ALA A 99 -5.36 -3.88 -9.28
N SER A 100 -5.65 -4.76 -8.32
CA SER A 100 -6.35 -4.41 -7.08
C SER A 100 -5.56 -3.42 -6.22
N PHE A 101 -4.22 -3.53 -6.19
CA PHE A 101 -3.36 -2.56 -5.49
C PHE A 101 -3.36 -1.21 -6.19
N LYS A 102 -3.34 -1.20 -7.54
CA LYS A 102 -3.45 0.05 -8.30
C LYS A 102 -4.82 0.72 -8.07
N ALA A 103 -5.91 -0.05 -8.06
CA ALA A 103 -7.24 0.48 -7.74
C ALA A 103 -7.30 1.08 -6.32
N TRP A 104 -6.68 0.40 -5.32
CA TRP A 104 -6.55 0.95 -3.97
C TRP A 104 -5.80 2.27 -3.96
N ALA A 105 -4.67 2.35 -4.66
CA ALA A 105 -3.86 3.56 -4.73
C ALA A 105 -4.62 4.73 -5.38
N ASP A 106 -5.39 4.47 -6.43
CA ASP A 106 -6.21 5.49 -7.08
C ASP A 106 -7.34 5.99 -6.17
N LEU A 107 -7.94 5.11 -5.36
CA LEU A 107 -8.94 5.49 -4.36
C LEU A 107 -8.32 6.22 -3.16
N ALA A 108 -7.06 5.95 -2.82
CA ALA A 108 -6.34 6.59 -1.72
C ALA A 108 -5.79 7.97 -2.08
N ALA A 109 -5.51 8.24 -3.36
CA ALA A 109 -4.98 9.52 -3.84
C ALA A 109 -6.10 10.57 -3.93
N ARG A 110 -6.29 11.35 -2.88
CA ARG A 110 -7.37 12.32 -2.72
C ARG A 110 -6.81 13.72 -2.50
N VAL A 111 -7.17 14.64 -3.40
CA VAL A 111 -6.82 16.06 -3.25
C VAL A 111 -7.48 16.64 -2.00
N GLY A 112 -6.70 17.39 -1.20
CA GLY A 112 -7.14 17.94 0.08
C GLY A 112 -7.17 16.93 1.23
N GLU A 113 -6.99 15.63 0.96
CA GLU A 113 -7.06 14.55 1.95
C GLU A 113 -5.69 13.89 2.17
N THR A 114 -5.09 13.34 1.13
CA THR A 114 -3.80 12.65 1.20
C THR A 114 -2.68 13.43 0.51
N PHE A 115 -3.01 14.37 -0.34
CA PHE A 115 -2.10 15.32 -0.93
C PHE A 115 -2.81 16.63 -1.29
N ARG A 116 -2.05 17.70 -1.55
CA ARG A 116 -2.57 18.98 -2.06
C ARG A 116 -1.63 19.56 -3.11
N TYR A 117 -2.16 20.34 -4.01
CA TYR A 117 -1.35 21.11 -4.96
C TYR A 117 -0.85 22.42 -4.31
N THR A 118 0.39 22.79 -4.63
CA THR A 118 1.01 24.08 -4.28
C THR A 118 1.66 24.67 -5.51
N GLU A 119 2.11 25.91 -5.43
CA GLU A 119 2.86 26.59 -6.53
C GLU A 119 4.13 25.81 -6.91
N SER A 120 4.75 25.11 -5.97
CA SER A 120 5.95 24.30 -6.17
C SER A 120 5.67 22.84 -6.53
N GLY A 121 4.39 22.46 -6.74
CA GLY A 121 3.97 21.11 -7.06
C GLY A 121 3.14 20.44 -5.96
N PRO A 122 2.87 19.13 -6.08
CA PRO A 122 2.07 18.40 -5.10
C PRO A 122 2.85 18.19 -3.79
N VAL A 123 2.13 18.29 -2.66
CA VAL A 123 2.65 18.02 -1.31
C VAL A 123 1.77 16.99 -0.64
N GLY A 124 2.38 15.91 -0.15
CA GLY A 124 1.68 14.86 0.59
C GLY A 124 1.29 15.30 1.99
N LEU A 125 0.17 14.80 2.48
CA LEU A 125 -0.45 15.20 3.76
C LEU A 125 -0.38 14.10 4.84
N LEU A 126 0.06 12.88 4.48
CA LEU A 126 0.19 11.76 5.42
C LEU A 126 1.59 11.76 6.07
N GLU A 127 1.86 12.76 6.88
CA GLU A 127 3.14 12.94 7.54
C GLU A 127 3.30 12.05 8.78
N ASN A 128 4.56 11.86 9.23
CA ASN A 128 4.93 11.11 10.44
C ASN A 128 4.48 9.65 10.44
N LYS A 129 4.40 9.05 9.25
CA LYS A 129 4.05 7.63 9.08
C LYS A 129 5.23 6.85 8.53
N LYS A 130 5.30 5.57 8.91
CA LYS A 130 6.26 4.61 8.39
C LYS A 130 5.56 3.56 7.55
N ALA A 131 6.12 3.24 6.39
CA ALA A 131 5.64 2.14 5.56
C ALA A 131 6.66 1.01 5.51
N TYR A 132 6.18 -0.20 5.66
CA TYR A 132 6.91 -1.42 5.35
C TYR A 132 6.25 -2.10 4.16
N VAL A 133 7.04 -2.39 3.13
CA VAL A 133 6.53 -3.02 1.92
C VAL A 133 7.20 -4.37 1.74
N VAL A 134 6.42 -5.43 1.88
CA VAL A 134 6.85 -6.80 1.66
C VAL A 134 6.56 -7.16 0.21
N ILE A 135 7.61 -7.35 -0.58
CA ILE A 135 7.52 -7.69 -2.01
C ILE A 135 7.94 -9.14 -2.21
N ALA A 136 7.19 -9.87 -3.03
CA ALA A 136 7.60 -11.19 -3.51
C ALA A 136 7.43 -11.29 -5.03
N SER A 137 8.38 -11.98 -5.68
CA SER A 137 8.31 -12.27 -7.11
C SER A 137 8.93 -13.62 -7.45
N GLY A 138 8.43 -14.24 -8.53
CA GLY A 138 9.04 -15.45 -9.09
C GLY A 138 10.35 -15.17 -9.84
N GLY A 139 10.36 -14.20 -10.74
CA GLY A 139 11.49 -13.94 -11.64
C GLY A 139 12.06 -12.51 -11.59
N THR A 140 11.28 -11.52 -11.17
CA THR A 140 11.73 -10.13 -11.12
C THR A 140 12.51 -9.88 -9.84
N LYS A 141 13.76 -9.46 -9.96
CA LYS A 141 14.57 -9.01 -8.82
C LYS A 141 14.20 -7.58 -8.47
N VAL A 142 13.99 -7.31 -7.17
CA VAL A 142 13.71 -5.97 -6.66
C VAL A 142 14.84 -4.99 -7.00
N ASP A 143 14.46 -3.77 -7.37
CA ASP A 143 15.35 -2.71 -7.87
C ASP A 143 16.12 -3.06 -9.17
N SER A 144 15.70 -4.10 -9.91
CA SER A 144 16.23 -4.38 -11.26
C SER A 144 15.56 -3.50 -12.33
N GLN A 145 16.13 -3.48 -13.55
CA GLN A 145 15.59 -2.71 -14.67
C GLN A 145 14.16 -3.09 -15.09
N ILE A 146 13.71 -4.30 -14.74
CA ILE A 146 12.36 -4.80 -15.05
C ILE A 146 11.42 -4.77 -13.82
N ASP A 147 11.85 -4.17 -12.73
CA ASP A 147 11.00 -3.91 -11.56
C ASP A 147 10.33 -2.55 -11.71
N PHE A 148 9.07 -2.56 -12.15
CA PHE A 148 8.25 -1.36 -12.25
C PHE A 148 7.37 -1.13 -11.03
N LEU A 149 7.38 -2.05 -10.05
CA LEU A 149 6.63 -1.88 -8.80
C LEU A 149 7.38 -0.99 -7.81
N THR A 150 8.61 -1.35 -7.46
CA THR A 150 9.33 -0.74 -6.34
C THR A 150 9.57 0.76 -6.53
N PRO A 151 10.08 1.25 -7.68
CA PRO A 151 10.28 2.68 -7.91
C PRO A 151 8.95 3.44 -7.93
N TRP A 152 7.90 2.89 -8.55
CA TRP A 152 6.58 3.48 -8.54
C TRP A 152 6.02 3.62 -7.12
N LEU A 153 6.15 2.56 -6.32
CA LEU A 153 5.60 2.51 -4.97
C LEU A 153 6.30 3.51 -4.03
N ARG A 154 7.64 3.62 -4.10
CA ARG A 154 8.39 4.65 -3.36
C ARG A 154 7.95 6.06 -3.75
N HIS A 155 7.78 6.31 -5.05
CA HIS A 155 7.30 7.60 -5.56
C HIS A 155 5.88 7.88 -5.07
N TYR A 156 4.96 6.91 -5.19
CA TYR A 156 3.57 7.05 -4.80
C TYR A 156 3.41 7.32 -3.29
N LEU A 157 4.10 6.55 -2.44
CA LEU A 157 4.06 6.76 -1.00
C LEU A 157 4.61 8.14 -0.61
N GLY A 158 5.71 8.57 -1.22
CA GLY A 158 6.25 9.92 -1.05
C GLY A 158 5.28 11.01 -1.51
N PHE A 159 4.57 10.80 -2.63
CA PHE A 159 3.56 11.71 -3.15
C PHE A 159 2.41 11.94 -2.16
N ILE A 160 1.93 10.89 -1.49
CA ILE A 160 0.89 11.04 -0.45
C ILE A 160 1.44 11.43 0.93
N GLY A 161 2.79 11.56 1.11
CA GLY A 161 3.44 12.08 2.31
C GLY A 161 4.17 11.05 3.17
N ILE A 162 4.12 9.75 2.82
CA ILE A 162 4.81 8.68 3.55
C ILE A 162 6.23 8.54 2.98
N LYS A 163 7.23 9.14 3.64
CA LYS A 163 8.62 9.20 3.17
C LYS A 163 9.52 8.12 3.77
N ASP A 164 9.22 7.64 4.99
CA ASP A 164 9.95 6.54 5.63
C ASP A 164 9.43 5.21 5.11
N VAL A 165 10.10 4.65 4.10
CA VAL A 165 9.69 3.41 3.42
C VAL A 165 10.79 2.37 3.51
N THR A 166 10.51 1.26 4.18
CA THR A 166 11.38 0.09 4.26
C THR A 166 10.84 -1.02 3.36
N VAL A 167 11.66 -1.50 2.41
CA VAL A 167 11.31 -2.63 1.54
C VAL A 167 11.92 -3.91 2.07
N ILE A 168 11.10 -4.96 2.14
CA ILE A 168 11.48 -6.34 2.49
C ILE A 168 11.19 -7.20 1.26
N SER A 169 12.20 -7.83 0.69
CA SER A 169 12.07 -8.55 -0.57
C SER A 169 12.30 -10.07 -0.44
N ALA A 170 11.34 -10.85 -0.95
CA ALA A 170 11.48 -12.27 -1.26
C ALA A 170 11.37 -12.41 -2.78
N ASP A 171 12.43 -12.05 -3.49
CA ASP A 171 12.42 -11.95 -4.94
C ASP A 171 13.22 -13.08 -5.63
N ALA A 172 13.04 -13.19 -6.95
CA ALA A 172 13.68 -14.22 -7.78
C ALA A 172 13.46 -15.67 -7.28
N LEU A 173 12.32 -15.96 -6.69
CA LEU A 173 12.02 -17.23 -6.01
C LEU A 173 11.99 -18.45 -6.95
N ASN A 174 11.81 -18.25 -8.25
CA ASN A 174 11.92 -19.31 -9.25
C ASN A 174 13.38 -19.72 -9.53
N GLN A 175 14.34 -18.86 -9.16
CA GLN A 175 15.78 -19.12 -9.34
C GLN A 175 16.36 -19.77 -8.09
N ASP A 176 16.10 -19.18 -6.91
CA ASP A 176 16.53 -19.71 -5.62
C ASP A 176 15.54 -19.28 -4.53
N SER A 177 14.57 -20.13 -4.27
CA SER A 177 13.52 -19.88 -3.26
C SER A 177 14.08 -19.75 -1.85
N ASP A 178 15.07 -20.58 -1.50
CA ASP A 178 15.61 -20.61 -0.13
C ASP A 178 16.43 -19.37 0.15
N ALA A 179 17.26 -18.93 -0.80
CA ALA A 179 18.02 -17.69 -0.67
C ALA A 179 17.10 -16.46 -0.58
N GLY A 180 16.08 -16.36 -1.44
CA GLY A 180 15.10 -15.27 -1.43
C GLY A 180 14.32 -15.19 -0.13
N LEU A 181 13.85 -16.31 0.39
CA LEU A 181 13.15 -16.37 1.66
C LEU A 181 14.07 -16.07 2.85
N ALA A 182 15.33 -16.55 2.82
CA ALA A 182 16.32 -16.26 3.85
C ALA A 182 16.65 -14.76 3.88
N GLN A 183 16.77 -14.11 2.72
CA GLN A 183 16.96 -12.66 2.61
C GLN A 183 15.80 -11.90 3.26
N ALA A 184 14.56 -12.21 2.88
CA ALA A 184 13.38 -11.58 3.43
C ALA A 184 13.30 -11.73 4.96
N LYS A 185 13.59 -12.91 5.49
CA LYS A 185 13.63 -13.17 6.94
C LYS A 185 14.67 -12.32 7.67
N ARG A 186 15.87 -12.14 7.10
CA ARG A 186 16.91 -11.26 7.67
C ARG A 186 16.45 -9.80 7.68
N GLN A 187 15.91 -9.31 6.56
CA GLN A 187 15.38 -7.93 6.47
C GLN A 187 14.23 -7.69 7.45
N LEU A 188 13.34 -8.67 7.58
CA LEU A 188 12.22 -8.62 8.52
C LEU A 188 12.71 -8.58 9.99
N ALA A 189 13.76 -9.33 10.31
CA ALA A 189 14.35 -9.31 11.65
C ALA A 189 15.05 -7.98 11.98
N ALA A 190 15.58 -7.28 10.97
CA ALA A 190 16.22 -5.98 11.15
C ALA A 190 15.23 -4.81 11.19
N ALA A 191 13.99 -5.02 10.75
CA ALA A 191 12.96 -3.99 10.62
C ALA A 191 12.05 -3.86 11.84
N ALA A 192 12.10 -4.83 12.78
CA ALA A 192 11.18 -4.96 13.92
C ALA A 192 11.92 -4.84 15.27
#